data_3b8fdcc390cf9a277b40d84953831eb2
#
_entry.id   3b8fdcc390cf9a277b40d84953831eb2
#
_cell.length_a   1.000
_cell.length_b   1.000
_cell.length_c   1.000
_cell.angle_alpha   90.00
_cell.angle_beta   90.00
_cell.angle_gamma   90.00
#
_symmetry.space_group_name_H-M   'P 1'
#
loop_
_entity.id
_entity.type
_entity.pdbx_description
1 polymer ?
#
loop_
_entity_poly.entity_id
_entity_poly.type
_entity_poly.pdbx_seq_one_letter_code
_entity_poly.pdbx_strand_id
1 'polypeptide(L)'
;VYNRTTSDAHKKACAALFKRSKDAGDIYLDTYEGWYNVREETFVTENDAALSEYKDPVSGLPLKKMSEASYFFAQSKYQDRLVKHIETNPEFIQPTRRRNEILVRLREDKLRDLSVSRTTFDWGIPVPDAPGHVLYVWFDALTNYLTGTGWPDVPCDETPDSKKKENKNAFWPADVHIIGKDIIWFHCVIWPCMLWSAGLPLPKTVFGHGFVMAGDGQKMSKSIGNVVDPLVQLEKYSSDTFRYYLMRGGV
;
A
#
# COMPACT_ATOMS: atom_id res chain seq x y z
N VAL A 1 16.11 -9.74 6.21
CA VAL A 1 16.12 -10.00 4.75
C VAL A 1 16.23 -8.67 4.03
N TYR A 2 17.12 -8.57 3.07
CA TYR A 2 17.20 -7.42 2.16
C TYR A 2 16.52 -7.78 0.84
N ASN A 3 15.53 -7.00 0.45
CA ASN A 3 14.81 -7.20 -0.79
C ASN A 3 14.82 -5.93 -1.66
N ARG A 4 14.88 -6.12 -2.97
CA ARG A 4 14.69 -5.05 -3.95
C ARG A 4 13.47 -5.35 -4.80
N THR A 5 12.62 -4.36 -5.02
CA THR A 5 11.43 -4.49 -5.87
C THR A 5 11.78 -4.72 -7.34
N THR A 6 13.04 -4.50 -7.73
CA THR A 6 13.57 -4.85 -9.06
C THR A 6 14.09 -6.28 -9.18
N SER A 7 14.12 -7.07 -8.08
CA SER A 7 14.60 -8.45 -8.09
C SER A 7 13.64 -9.39 -8.81
N ASP A 8 14.16 -10.46 -9.41
CA ASP A 8 13.32 -11.45 -10.11
C ASP A 8 12.37 -12.18 -9.15
N ALA A 9 12.80 -12.41 -7.91
CA ALA A 9 11.92 -12.98 -6.88
C ALA A 9 10.71 -12.08 -6.63
N HIS A 10 10.90 -10.74 -6.57
CA HIS A 10 9.79 -9.82 -6.37
C HIS A 10 8.88 -9.73 -7.60
N LYS A 11 9.44 -9.64 -8.79
CA LYS A 11 8.66 -9.68 -10.04
C LYS A 11 7.79 -10.95 -10.13
N LYS A 12 8.36 -12.11 -9.74
CA LYS A 12 7.63 -13.37 -9.67
C LYS A 12 6.48 -13.32 -8.67
N ALA A 13 6.70 -12.76 -7.49
CA ALA A 13 5.66 -12.59 -6.48
C ALA A 13 4.53 -11.68 -6.98
N CYS A 14 4.85 -10.53 -7.56
CA CYS A 14 3.87 -9.62 -8.13
C CYS A 14 3.04 -10.28 -9.24
N ALA A 15 3.70 -11.00 -10.15
CA ALA A 15 3.01 -11.74 -11.22
C ALA A 15 2.08 -12.81 -10.65
N ALA A 16 2.52 -13.55 -9.61
CA ALA A 16 1.71 -14.57 -8.97
C ALA A 16 0.49 -13.97 -8.25
N LEU A 17 0.66 -12.84 -7.54
CA LEU A 17 -0.43 -12.15 -6.86
C LEU A 17 -1.46 -11.63 -7.86
N PHE A 18 -0.99 -10.96 -8.92
CA PHE A 18 -1.84 -10.46 -9.99
C PHE A 18 -2.64 -11.59 -10.64
N LYS A 19 -1.96 -12.69 -10.98
CA LYS A 19 -2.62 -13.85 -11.59
C LYS A 19 -3.69 -14.44 -10.69
N ARG A 20 -3.42 -14.65 -9.40
CA ARG A 20 -4.41 -15.15 -8.45
C ARG A 20 -5.64 -14.26 -8.35
N SER A 21 -5.44 -12.94 -8.25
CA SER A 21 -6.54 -11.98 -8.21
C SER A 21 -7.33 -11.93 -9.52
N LYS A 22 -6.66 -12.12 -10.66
CA LYS A 22 -7.32 -12.23 -11.98
C LYS A 22 -8.12 -13.51 -12.10
N ASP A 23 -7.57 -14.64 -11.68
CA ASP A 23 -8.25 -15.95 -11.69
C ASP A 23 -9.46 -15.96 -10.74
N ALA A 24 -9.42 -15.18 -9.66
CA ALA A 24 -10.57 -14.96 -8.75
C ALA A 24 -11.67 -14.03 -9.35
N GLY A 25 -11.45 -13.45 -10.53
CA GLY A 25 -12.37 -12.52 -11.18
C GLY A 25 -12.40 -11.13 -10.54
N ASP A 26 -11.32 -10.75 -9.85
CA ASP A 26 -11.21 -9.47 -9.18
C ASP A 26 -10.31 -8.47 -9.92
N ILE A 27 -9.71 -8.89 -11.03
CA ILE A 27 -8.98 -7.99 -11.92
C ILE A 27 -9.63 -8.02 -13.31
N TYR A 28 -9.97 -6.84 -13.81
CA TYR A 28 -10.59 -6.64 -15.11
C TYR A 28 -9.98 -5.44 -15.85
N LEU A 29 -10.06 -5.43 -17.18
CA LEU A 29 -9.60 -4.33 -18.01
C LEU A 29 -10.75 -3.34 -18.20
N ASP A 30 -10.47 -2.05 -18.01
CA ASP A 30 -11.41 -0.96 -18.28
C ASP A 30 -10.63 0.29 -18.70
N THR A 31 -11.34 1.33 -19.09
CA THR A 31 -10.76 2.61 -19.45
C THR A 31 -10.97 3.60 -18.32
N TYR A 32 -9.87 4.16 -17.82
CA TYR A 32 -9.92 5.24 -16.87
C TYR A 32 -9.88 6.58 -17.59
N GLU A 33 -10.90 7.40 -17.37
CA GLU A 33 -10.91 8.78 -17.82
C GLU A 33 -10.84 9.71 -16.60
N GLY A 34 -9.93 10.67 -16.64
CA GLY A 34 -9.77 11.58 -15.52
C GLY A 34 -8.79 12.72 -15.80
N TRP A 35 -8.63 13.58 -14.80
CA TRP A 35 -7.63 14.64 -14.80
C TRP A 35 -6.27 14.07 -14.41
N TYR A 36 -5.28 14.25 -15.25
CA TYR A 36 -3.93 13.74 -15.07
C TYR A 36 -2.95 14.86 -14.72
N ASN A 37 -2.27 14.71 -13.61
CA ASN A 37 -1.16 15.57 -13.22
C ASN A 37 0.13 15.02 -13.84
N VAL A 38 0.64 15.71 -14.86
CA VAL A 38 1.83 15.25 -15.61
C VAL A 38 3.09 15.27 -14.74
N ARG A 39 3.19 16.17 -13.78
CA ARG A 39 4.36 16.26 -12.88
C ARG A 39 4.39 15.14 -11.84
N GLU A 40 3.23 14.82 -11.29
CA GLU A 40 3.08 13.78 -10.27
C GLU A 40 2.87 12.37 -10.88
N GLU A 41 2.71 12.31 -12.21
CA GLU A 41 2.40 11.08 -12.97
C GLU A 41 1.20 10.31 -12.38
N THR A 42 0.15 11.05 -11.97
CA THR A 42 -1.02 10.48 -11.30
C THR A 42 -2.32 11.10 -11.78
N PHE A 43 -3.38 10.28 -11.75
CA PHE A 43 -4.73 10.79 -11.93
C PHE A 43 -5.23 11.46 -10.66
N VAL A 44 -5.90 12.60 -10.85
CA VAL A 44 -6.52 13.41 -9.80
C VAL A 44 -8.02 13.19 -9.87
N THR A 45 -8.68 13.10 -8.73
CA THR A 45 -10.15 12.97 -8.71
C THR A 45 -10.79 14.26 -9.23
N GLU A 46 -12.01 14.16 -9.76
CA GLU A 46 -12.75 15.35 -10.24
C GLU A 46 -12.89 16.42 -9.13
N ASN A 47 -13.18 15.99 -7.90
CA ASN A 47 -13.31 16.90 -6.76
C ASN A 47 -11.98 17.62 -6.45
N ASP A 48 -10.86 16.89 -6.40
CA ASP A 48 -9.55 17.48 -6.11
C ASP A 48 -9.09 18.38 -7.28
N ALA A 49 -9.39 17.99 -8.52
CA ALA A 49 -9.12 18.81 -9.69
C ALA A 49 -9.92 20.13 -9.67
N ALA A 50 -11.19 20.07 -9.30
CA ALA A 50 -12.03 21.26 -9.15
C ALA A 50 -11.54 22.17 -8.01
N LEU A 51 -11.15 21.60 -6.86
CA LEU A 51 -10.59 22.35 -5.72
C LEU A 51 -9.29 23.06 -6.07
N SER A 52 -8.47 22.48 -6.97
CA SER A 52 -7.21 23.06 -7.46
C SER A 52 -7.38 23.89 -8.74
N GLU A 53 -8.62 24.24 -9.13
CA GLU A 53 -8.92 24.92 -10.39
C GLU A 53 -8.33 24.23 -11.62
N TYR A 54 -8.29 22.90 -11.61
CA TYR A 54 -7.70 22.06 -12.66
C TYR A 54 -6.22 22.34 -12.94
N LYS A 55 -5.48 22.72 -11.89
CA LYS A 55 -4.03 22.96 -11.93
C LYS A 55 -3.32 22.10 -10.88
N ASP A 56 -2.06 21.78 -11.16
CA ASP A 56 -1.19 21.21 -10.14
C ASP A 56 -0.94 22.24 -9.03
N PRO A 57 -1.29 21.95 -7.76
CA PRO A 57 -1.17 22.90 -6.65
C PRO A 57 0.26 23.34 -6.35
N VAL A 58 1.27 22.63 -6.84
CA VAL A 58 2.68 22.94 -6.61
C VAL A 58 3.29 23.75 -7.77
N SER A 59 3.08 23.32 -9.00
CA SER A 59 3.68 23.95 -10.19
C SER A 59 2.77 24.97 -10.88
N GLY A 60 1.46 24.97 -10.59
CA GLY A 60 0.47 25.80 -11.28
C GLY A 60 0.17 25.37 -12.72
N LEU A 61 0.79 24.28 -13.20
CA LEU A 61 0.54 23.76 -14.54
C LEU A 61 -0.85 23.15 -14.66
N PRO A 62 -1.53 23.30 -15.82
CA PRO A 62 -2.86 22.75 -16.01
C PRO A 62 -2.84 21.21 -15.99
N LEU A 63 -3.82 20.62 -15.32
CA LEU A 63 -4.11 19.19 -15.42
C LEU A 63 -4.59 18.87 -16.84
N LYS A 64 -4.27 17.68 -17.34
CA LYS A 64 -4.70 17.22 -18.65
C LYS A 64 -5.82 16.19 -18.51
N LYS A 65 -6.87 16.33 -19.30
CA LYS A 65 -7.86 15.26 -19.41
C LYS A 65 -7.28 14.12 -20.24
N MET A 66 -7.16 12.95 -19.65
CA MET A 66 -6.58 11.77 -20.28
C MET A 66 -7.50 10.57 -20.12
N SER A 67 -7.42 9.68 -21.08
CA SER A 67 -8.08 8.37 -21.05
C SER A 67 -6.99 7.32 -21.22
N GLU A 68 -6.94 6.37 -20.30
CA GLU A 68 -5.94 5.30 -20.30
C GLU A 68 -6.62 3.95 -20.06
N ALA A 69 -6.30 2.96 -20.87
CA ALA A 69 -6.69 1.59 -20.60
C ALA A 69 -5.90 1.10 -19.37
N SER A 70 -6.59 0.58 -18.37
CA SER A 70 -5.98 0.11 -17.14
C SER A 70 -6.65 -1.16 -16.64
N TYR A 71 -5.87 -2.03 -16.01
CA TYR A 71 -6.44 -3.09 -15.19
C TYR A 71 -6.91 -2.52 -13.86
N PHE A 72 -8.14 -2.87 -13.48
CA PHE A 72 -8.76 -2.49 -12.23
C PHE A 72 -8.86 -3.67 -11.29
N PHE A 73 -8.58 -3.43 -10.03
CA PHE A 73 -8.83 -4.35 -8.94
C PHE A 73 -10.15 -4.03 -8.26
N ALA A 74 -11.08 -4.98 -8.29
CA ALA A 74 -12.46 -4.85 -7.78
C ALA A 74 -12.51 -4.83 -6.24
N GLN A 75 -11.78 -3.91 -5.61
CA GLN A 75 -11.73 -3.80 -4.14
C GLN A 75 -13.08 -3.42 -3.53
N SER A 76 -13.98 -2.80 -4.30
CA SER A 76 -15.34 -2.46 -3.86
C SER A 76 -16.14 -3.67 -3.38
N LYS A 77 -15.88 -4.85 -3.95
CA LYS A 77 -16.51 -6.13 -3.53
C LYS A 77 -16.21 -6.49 -2.08
N TYR A 78 -15.14 -5.96 -1.50
CA TYR A 78 -14.63 -6.32 -0.18
C TYR A 78 -15.05 -5.36 0.93
N GLN A 79 -15.75 -4.26 0.63
CA GLN A 79 -16.06 -3.20 1.61
C GLN A 79 -16.77 -3.76 2.85
N ASP A 80 -17.87 -4.47 2.69
CA ASP A 80 -18.65 -4.99 3.82
C ASP A 80 -17.85 -6.02 4.64
N ARG A 81 -17.08 -6.87 3.94
CA ARG A 81 -16.18 -7.84 4.58
C ARG A 81 -15.11 -7.14 5.40
N LEU A 82 -14.55 -6.05 4.87
CA LEU A 82 -13.51 -5.27 5.51
C LEU A 82 -14.02 -4.54 6.75
N VAL A 83 -15.15 -3.85 6.64
CA VAL A 83 -15.81 -3.19 7.78
C VAL A 83 -16.08 -4.22 8.89
N LYS A 84 -16.72 -5.34 8.56
CA LYS A 84 -16.98 -6.41 9.52
C LYS A 84 -15.70 -6.94 10.17
N HIS A 85 -14.64 -7.14 9.37
CA HIS A 85 -13.35 -7.63 9.89
C HIS A 85 -12.73 -6.65 10.89
N ILE A 86 -12.72 -5.35 10.58
CA ILE A 86 -12.17 -4.31 11.47
C ILE A 86 -13.00 -4.20 12.75
N GLU A 87 -14.32 -4.35 12.68
CA GLU A 87 -15.21 -4.30 13.85
C GLU A 87 -15.02 -5.49 14.77
N THR A 88 -14.91 -6.69 14.20
CA THR A 88 -14.80 -7.93 14.98
C THR A 88 -13.38 -8.24 15.45
N ASN A 89 -12.37 -7.55 14.92
CA ASN A 89 -10.96 -7.72 15.28
C ASN A 89 -10.35 -6.37 15.72
N PRO A 90 -10.60 -5.91 16.96
CA PRO A 90 -10.18 -4.60 17.42
C PRO A 90 -8.66 -4.39 17.41
N GLU A 91 -7.88 -5.48 17.43
CA GLU A 91 -6.42 -5.47 17.38
C GLU A 91 -5.86 -5.34 15.95
N PHE A 92 -6.72 -5.48 14.92
CA PHE A 92 -6.25 -5.44 13.54
C PHE A 92 -5.66 -4.08 13.14
N ILE A 93 -6.23 -2.97 13.64
CA ILE A 93 -5.70 -1.62 13.38
C ILE A 93 -5.41 -0.92 14.71
N GLN A 94 -4.16 -0.54 14.89
CA GLN A 94 -3.65 0.15 16.07
C GLN A 94 -2.94 1.47 15.71
N PRO A 95 -2.97 2.46 16.60
CA PRO A 95 -3.83 2.59 17.79
C PRO A 95 -5.32 2.78 17.44
N THR A 96 -6.20 2.62 18.41
CA THR A 96 -7.67 2.69 18.26
C THR A 96 -8.14 3.92 17.47
N ARG A 97 -7.48 5.07 17.63
CA ARG A 97 -7.79 6.28 16.87
C ARG A 97 -7.72 6.02 15.36
N ARG A 98 -6.70 5.30 14.89
CA ARG A 98 -6.53 4.99 13.46
C ARG A 98 -7.60 4.04 12.96
N ARG A 99 -7.99 3.06 13.78
CA ARG A 99 -9.12 2.18 13.49
C ARG A 99 -10.40 2.97 13.25
N ASN A 100 -10.69 3.91 14.14
CA ASN A 100 -11.90 4.72 14.06
C ASN A 100 -11.89 5.61 12.81
N GLU A 101 -10.75 6.24 12.48
CA GLU A 101 -10.59 7.04 11.25
C GLU A 101 -10.89 6.21 9.99
N ILE A 102 -10.38 4.99 9.91
CA ILE A 102 -10.63 4.08 8.78
C ILE A 102 -12.09 3.65 8.73
N LEU A 103 -12.70 3.27 9.87
CA LEU A 103 -14.10 2.85 9.91
C LEU A 103 -15.07 3.97 9.50
N VAL A 104 -14.85 5.20 9.97
CA VAL A 104 -15.66 6.36 9.57
C VAL A 104 -15.63 6.50 8.06
N ARG A 105 -14.44 6.56 7.46
CA ARG A 105 -14.28 6.72 6.01
C ARG A 105 -14.91 5.58 5.21
N LEU A 106 -14.76 4.33 5.66
CA LEU A 106 -15.35 3.16 4.99
C LEU A 106 -16.89 3.13 5.07
N ARG A 107 -17.49 3.80 6.06
CA ARG A 107 -18.95 3.88 6.21
C ARG A 107 -19.55 5.06 5.44
N GLU A 108 -18.82 6.15 5.31
CA GLU A 108 -19.26 7.35 4.60
C GLU A 108 -19.10 7.21 3.10
N ASP A 109 -18.00 6.61 2.64
CA ASP A 109 -17.65 6.50 1.24
C ASP A 109 -17.71 5.04 0.74
N LYS A 110 -18.27 4.86 -0.45
CA LYS A 110 -18.15 3.58 -1.16
C LYS A 110 -16.73 3.43 -1.71
N LEU A 111 -16.11 2.27 -1.46
CA LEU A 111 -14.85 1.93 -2.09
C LEU A 111 -15.02 1.90 -3.61
N ARG A 112 -14.15 2.60 -4.30
CA ARG A 112 -14.02 2.52 -5.76
C ARG A 112 -12.97 1.49 -6.13
N ASP A 113 -13.14 0.85 -7.26
CA ASP A 113 -12.15 -0.08 -7.76
C ASP A 113 -10.84 0.63 -8.07
N LEU A 114 -9.73 -0.04 -7.82
CA LEU A 114 -8.40 0.53 -7.87
C LEU A 114 -7.75 0.21 -9.21
N SER A 115 -7.32 1.23 -9.95
CA SER A 115 -6.47 1.06 -11.13
C SER A 115 -5.09 0.54 -10.69
N VAL A 116 -4.72 -0.66 -11.17
CA VAL A 116 -3.51 -1.40 -10.75
C VAL A 116 -2.49 -1.56 -11.88
N SER A 117 -2.70 -0.93 -13.02
CA SER A 117 -1.71 -0.88 -14.09
C SER A 117 -1.59 0.51 -14.71
N ARG A 118 -0.51 0.74 -15.46
CA ARG A 118 -0.23 1.96 -16.22
C ARG A 118 0.31 1.59 -17.60
N THR A 119 0.00 2.44 -18.60
CA THR A 119 0.52 2.36 -19.96
C THR A 119 1.30 3.60 -20.38
N THR A 120 1.32 4.63 -19.53
CA THR A 120 1.96 5.94 -19.82
C THR A 120 3.47 5.92 -19.71
N PHE A 121 4.06 4.86 -19.16
CA PHE A 121 5.52 4.69 -19.02
C PHE A 121 5.88 3.19 -19.07
N ASP A 122 7.14 2.91 -19.42
CA ASP A 122 7.64 1.54 -19.62
C ASP A 122 8.37 0.97 -18.42
N TRP A 123 8.80 1.84 -17.49
CA TRP A 123 9.52 1.39 -16.31
C TRP A 123 8.57 0.84 -15.24
N GLY A 124 8.82 -0.38 -14.82
CA GLY A 124 8.02 -1.04 -13.79
C GLY A 124 8.02 -2.55 -13.94
N ILE A 125 7.19 -3.23 -13.16
CA ILE A 125 6.98 -4.67 -13.27
C ILE A 125 5.91 -4.90 -14.35
N PRO A 126 6.22 -5.65 -15.42
CA PRO A 126 5.24 -5.94 -16.46
C PRO A 126 4.02 -6.69 -15.92
N VAL A 127 2.83 -6.31 -16.38
CA VAL A 127 1.61 -7.06 -16.08
C VAL A 127 1.64 -8.38 -16.85
N PRO A 128 1.42 -9.53 -16.19
CA PRO A 128 1.38 -10.83 -16.88
C PRO A 128 0.35 -10.86 -18.02
N ASP A 129 0.76 -11.39 -19.17
CA ASP A 129 -0.08 -11.56 -20.35
C ASP A 129 -0.72 -10.26 -20.89
N ALA A 130 -0.13 -9.09 -20.58
CA ALA A 130 -0.63 -7.78 -20.98
C ALA A 130 0.52 -6.87 -21.44
N PRO A 131 1.02 -7.04 -22.68
CA PRO A 131 2.09 -6.21 -23.23
C PRO A 131 1.74 -4.71 -23.14
N GLY A 132 2.72 -3.88 -22.78
CA GLY A 132 2.54 -2.43 -22.64
C GLY A 132 1.92 -1.97 -21.34
N HIS A 133 1.53 -2.87 -20.44
CA HIS A 133 1.10 -2.52 -19.09
C HIS A 133 2.19 -2.82 -18.05
N VAL A 134 2.42 -1.90 -17.13
CA VAL A 134 3.24 -2.11 -15.92
C VAL A 134 2.37 -2.00 -14.67
N LEU A 135 2.72 -2.73 -13.62
CA LEU A 135 1.97 -2.69 -12.37
C LEU A 135 2.08 -1.32 -11.70
N TYR A 136 0.97 -0.88 -11.13
CA TYR A 136 0.92 0.32 -10.31
C TYR A 136 1.75 0.14 -9.02
N VAL A 137 2.43 1.19 -8.63
CA VAL A 137 3.41 1.19 -7.53
C VAL A 137 2.91 0.57 -6.23
N TRP A 138 1.65 0.74 -5.86
CA TRP A 138 1.13 0.18 -4.62
C TRP A 138 0.79 -1.31 -4.71
N PHE A 139 0.46 -1.81 -5.90
CA PHE A 139 0.34 -3.25 -6.11
C PHE A 139 1.70 -3.94 -6.00
N ASP A 140 2.73 -3.31 -6.56
CA ASP A 140 4.13 -3.71 -6.44
C ASP A 140 4.59 -3.62 -4.96
N ALA A 141 4.51 -2.44 -4.35
CA ALA A 141 5.07 -2.17 -3.03
C ALA A 141 4.48 -3.05 -1.92
N LEU A 142 3.17 -3.29 -1.91
CA LEU A 142 2.52 -4.13 -0.91
C LEU A 142 2.89 -5.61 -1.05
N THR A 143 3.09 -6.09 -2.27
CA THR A 143 3.55 -7.46 -2.52
C THR A 143 4.94 -7.76 -1.93
N ASN A 144 5.73 -6.73 -1.67
CA ASN A 144 7.06 -6.87 -1.07
C ASN A 144 7.04 -7.63 0.26
N TYR A 145 5.98 -7.51 1.05
CA TYR A 145 5.83 -8.27 2.31
C TYR A 145 5.82 -9.78 2.07
N LEU A 146 5.13 -10.23 1.04
CA LEU A 146 5.11 -11.66 0.66
C LEU A 146 6.46 -12.10 0.08
N THR A 147 7.06 -11.26 -0.77
CA THR A 147 8.39 -11.55 -1.33
C THR A 147 9.42 -11.78 -0.24
N GLY A 148 9.41 -10.96 0.82
CA GLY A 148 10.32 -11.07 1.96
C GLY A 148 10.23 -12.41 2.70
N THR A 149 9.12 -13.12 2.56
CA THR A 149 8.89 -14.44 3.18
C THR A 149 9.18 -15.61 2.23
N GLY A 150 9.57 -15.32 0.98
CA GLY A 150 9.87 -16.33 -0.05
C GLY A 150 8.66 -16.78 -0.86
N TRP A 151 7.48 -16.14 -0.68
CA TRP A 151 6.31 -16.44 -1.50
C TRP A 151 6.54 -16.00 -2.96
N PRO A 152 6.05 -16.72 -3.99
CA PRO A 152 5.14 -17.87 -3.93
C PRO A 152 5.82 -19.25 -3.79
N ASP A 153 7.16 -19.30 -3.78
CA ASP A 153 7.88 -20.58 -3.72
C ASP A 153 7.72 -21.26 -2.36
N VAL A 154 7.58 -20.46 -1.29
CA VAL A 154 7.20 -20.93 0.04
C VAL A 154 5.74 -20.59 0.29
N PRO A 155 4.82 -21.57 0.21
CA PRO A 155 3.39 -21.32 0.36
C PRO A 155 3.02 -20.76 1.73
N CYS A 156 2.13 -19.77 1.75
CA CYS A 156 1.55 -19.22 2.98
C CYS A 156 0.02 -19.37 3.03
N ASP A 157 -0.55 -20.16 2.13
CA ASP A 157 -1.99 -20.37 2.00
C ASP A 157 -2.49 -21.29 3.14
N GLU A 158 -3.68 -21.00 3.67
CA GLU A 158 -4.40 -21.88 4.59
C GLU A 158 -5.22 -22.95 3.85
N THR A 159 -4.66 -23.59 2.82
CA THR A 159 -5.36 -24.67 2.14
C THR A 159 -5.30 -25.98 2.96
N PRO A 160 -6.31 -26.86 2.85
CA PRO A 160 -6.29 -28.16 3.55
C PRO A 160 -5.02 -28.97 3.25
N ASP A 161 -4.45 -28.84 2.06
CA ASP A 161 -3.21 -29.49 1.66
C ASP A 161 -1.95 -28.86 2.26
N SER A 162 -2.00 -27.57 2.63
CA SER A 162 -0.86 -26.88 3.27
C SER A 162 -0.61 -27.37 4.70
N LYS A 163 -1.62 -27.98 5.35
CA LYS A 163 -1.46 -28.60 6.68
C LYS A 163 -0.59 -29.86 6.67
N LYS A 164 -0.35 -30.44 5.49
CA LYS A 164 0.44 -31.68 5.33
C LYS A 164 1.89 -31.45 4.89
N LYS A 165 2.29 -30.22 4.53
CA LYS A 165 3.66 -29.93 4.10
C LYS A 165 4.46 -29.37 5.26
N GLU A 166 5.61 -29.97 5.54
CA GLU A 166 6.60 -29.56 6.55
C GLU A 166 7.19 -28.15 6.32
N ASN A 167 6.91 -27.52 5.19
CA ASN A 167 7.38 -26.17 4.80
C ASN A 167 6.26 -25.12 4.88
N LYS A 168 5.71 -24.88 6.08
CA LYS A 168 4.90 -23.69 6.29
C LYS A 168 5.81 -22.45 6.30
N ASN A 169 5.37 -21.40 5.62
CA ASN A 169 6.01 -20.11 5.73
C ASN A 169 5.93 -19.61 7.19
N ALA A 170 7.03 -19.70 7.93
CA ALA A 170 7.08 -19.33 9.34
C ALA A 170 6.92 -17.81 9.58
N PHE A 171 7.00 -17.00 8.52
CA PHE A 171 7.00 -15.53 8.60
C PHE A 171 5.72 -14.89 8.08
N TRP A 172 4.76 -15.69 7.56
CA TRP A 172 3.46 -15.19 7.13
C TRP A 172 2.33 -16.03 7.76
N PRO A 173 1.25 -15.41 8.26
CA PRO A 173 1.00 -13.97 8.29
C PRO A 173 1.92 -13.21 9.25
N ALA A 174 2.22 -11.95 8.89
CA ALA A 174 2.97 -11.06 9.76
C ALA A 174 2.21 -10.82 11.07
N ASP A 175 2.93 -10.79 12.20
CA ASP A 175 2.32 -10.42 13.48
C ASP A 175 1.97 -8.94 13.52
N VAL A 176 2.86 -8.07 13.02
CA VAL A 176 2.62 -6.62 12.98
C VAL A 176 3.24 -6.01 11.72
N HIS A 177 2.46 -5.16 11.03
CA HIS A 177 2.98 -4.17 10.11
C HIS A 177 3.13 -2.82 10.83
N ILE A 178 4.36 -2.35 11.01
CA ILE A 178 4.63 -1.03 11.61
C ILE A 178 4.84 -0.03 10.48
N ILE A 179 3.96 0.97 10.38
CA ILE A 179 3.92 1.90 9.26
C ILE A 179 3.66 3.34 9.71
N GLY A 180 4.02 4.33 8.89
CA GLY A 180 3.60 5.71 9.07
C GLY A 180 2.09 5.87 8.80
N LYS A 181 1.46 6.77 9.52
CA LYS A 181 0.00 7.04 9.38
C LYS A 181 -0.41 7.49 7.97
N ASP A 182 0.49 8.01 7.18
CA ASP A 182 0.25 8.49 5.81
C ASP A 182 -0.03 7.35 4.82
N ILE A 183 0.43 6.15 5.11
CA ILE A 183 0.20 4.95 4.28
C ILE A 183 -0.80 3.96 4.90
N ILE A 184 -1.52 4.37 5.94
CA ILE A 184 -2.44 3.48 6.66
C ILE A 184 -3.57 2.96 5.78
N TRP A 185 -4.07 3.78 4.85
CA TRP A 185 -5.12 3.37 3.92
C TRP A 185 -4.69 2.18 3.06
N PHE A 186 -3.46 2.21 2.55
CA PHE A 186 -2.92 1.14 1.73
C PHE A 186 -2.80 -0.19 2.51
N HIS A 187 -2.43 -0.12 3.78
CA HIS A 187 -2.20 -1.31 4.61
C HIS A 187 -3.45 -1.84 5.30
N CYS A 188 -4.43 -0.98 5.58
CA CYS A 188 -5.66 -1.37 6.28
C CYS A 188 -6.86 -1.60 5.35
N VAL A 189 -6.79 -1.11 4.09
CA VAL A 189 -7.89 -1.23 3.13
C VAL A 189 -7.45 -2.01 1.89
N ILE A 190 -6.49 -1.50 1.14
CA ILE A 190 -6.09 -2.08 -0.15
C ILE A 190 -5.43 -3.45 0.07
N TRP A 191 -4.45 -3.54 0.96
CA TRP A 191 -3.70 -4.76 1.22
C TRP A 191 -4.56 -5.94 1.68
N PRO A 192 -5.47 -5.81 2.65
CA PRO A 192 -6.40 -6.86 3.01
C PRO A 192 -7.26 -7.35 1.83
N CYS A 193 -7.75 -6.44 1.00
CA CYS A 193 -8.53 -6.81 -0.17
C CYS A 193 -7.71 -7.64 -1.17
N MET A 194 -6.46 -7.22 -1.44
CA MET A 194 -5.54 -7.96 -2.32
C MET A 194 -5.23 -9.36 -1.79
N LEU A 195 -4.98 -9.47 -0.48
CA LEU A 195 -4.71 -10.75 0.17
C LEU A 195 -5.93 -11.69 0.09
N TRP A 196 -7.12 -11.19 0.40
CA TRP A 196 -8.34 -12.01 0.30
C TRP A 196 -8.62 -12.44 -1.12
N SER A 197 -8.42 -11.58 -2.11
CA SER A 197 -8.55 -11.91 -3.53
C SER A 197 -7.62 -13.05 -3.94
N ALA A 198 -6.40 -13.03 -3.42
CA ALA A 198 -5.40 -14.08 -3.69
C ALA A 198 -5.55 -15.34 -2.80
N GLY A 199 -6.54 -15.40 -1.90
CA GLY A 199 -6.72 -16.51 -0.97
C GLY A 199 -5.64 -16.60 0.10
N LEU A 200 -5.08 -15.47 0.52
CA LEU A 200 -3.99 -15.38 1.50
C LEU A 200 -4.48 -14.84 2.85
N PRO A 201 -3.88 -15.31 3.97
CA PRO A 201 -4.21 -14.78 5.29
C PRO A 201 -3.76 -13.34 5.48
N LEU A 202 -4.49 -12.59 6.31
CA LEU A 202 -4.16 -11.21 6.65
C LEU A 202 -3.05 -11.13 7.71
N PRO A 203 -2.29 -10.02 7.78
CA PRO A 203 -1.47 -9.71 8.95
C PRO A 203 -2.37 -9.58 10.19
N LYS A 204 -1.84 -9.90 11.38
CA LYS A 204 -2.62 -9.84 12.61
C LYS A 204 -2.91 -8.40 13.03
N THR A 205 -1.91 -7.52 12.92
CA THR A 205 -2.02 -6.12 13.32
C THR A 205 -1.33 -5.19 12.33
N VAL A 206 -1.94 -4.03 12.08
CA VAL A 206 -1.33 -2.89 11.41
C VAL A 206 -1.23 -1.74 12.41
N PHE A 207 -0.01 -1.34 12.75
CA PHE A 207 0.26 -0.26 13.69
C PHE A 207 0.69 1.00 12.94
N GLY A 208 -0.19 2.02 12.92
CA GLY A 208 0.06 3.30 12.26
C GLY A 208 0.60 4.36 13.22
N HIS A 209 1.94 4.54 13.26
CA HIS A 209 2.58 5.54 14.11
C HIS A 209 2.41 6.98 13.57
N GLY A 210 2.55 7.96 14.47
CA GLY A 210 2.56 9.39 14.14
C GLY A 210 3.80 9.81 13.32
N PHE A 211 3.80 11.07 12.87
CA PHE A 211 5.00 11.63 12.25
C PHE A 211 6.01 12.07 13.30
N VAL A 212 7.29 11.90 12.98
CA VAL A 212 8.36 12.59 13.71
C VAL A 212 8.38 14.03 13.20
N MET A 213 8.09 14.96 14.10
CA MET A 213 7.99 16.38 13.79
C MET A 213 9.33 17.07 14.01
N ALA A 214 9.62 18.10 13.25
CA ALA A 214 10.72 19.04 13.52
C ALA A 214 10.44 19.86 14.80
N GLY A 215 11.46 20.51 15.33
CA GLY A 215 11.34 21.28 16.58
C GLY A 215 10.34 22.45 16.53
N ASP A 216 10.01 22.91 15.34
CA ASP A 216 8.99 23.93 15.06
C ASP A 216 7.58 23.38 14.88
N GLY A 217 7.40 22.06 15.07
CA GLY A 217 6.12 21.38 14.90
C GLY A 217 5.72 21.08 13.45
N GLN A 218 6.60 21.32 12.47
CA GLN A 218 6.34 20.95 11.09
C GLN A 218 6.74 19.50 10.80
N LYS A 219 6.06 18.86 9.82
CA LYS A 219 6.45 17.54 9.32
C LYS A 219 7.83 17.64 8.68
N MET A 220 8.75 16.75 9.08
CA MET A 220 10.05 16.65 8.45
C MET A 220 9.91 16.20 6.98
N SER A 221 10.55 16.93 6.07
CA SER A 221 10.55 16.63 4.63
C SER A 221 11.90 16.99 4.01
N LYS A 222 12.41 16.11 3.14
CA LYS A 222 13.65 16.38 2.38
C LYS A 222 13.53 17.62 1.50
N SER A 223 12.35 17.88 0.94
CA SER A 223 12.09 19.04 0.09
C SER A 223 12.14 20.38 0.85
N ILE A 224 11.82 20.36 2.15
CA ILE A 224 11.88 21.54 3.04
C ILE A 224 13.27 21.69 3.68
N GLY A 225 14.08 20.61 3.69
CA GLY A 225 15.42 20.62 4.29
C GLY A 225 15.44 20.60 5.82
N ASN A 226 14.32 20.32 6.48
CA ASN A 226 14.17 20.28 7.93
C ASN A 226 14.31 18.87 8.54
N VAL A 227 14.87 17.93 7.78
CA VAL A 227 15.10 16.56 8.24
C VAL A 227 16.29 16.53 9.19
N VAL A 228 16.08 15.94 10.36
CA VAL A 228 17.16 15.67 11.31
C VAL A 228 17.87 14.37 10.91
N ASP A 229 19.18 14.46 10.65
CA ASP A 229 19.97 13.27 10.32
C ASP A 229 20.17 12.41 11.57
N PRO A 230 19.74 11.13 11.55
CA PRO A 230 19.94 10.19 12.66
C PRO A 230 21.41 10.02 13.04
N LEU A 231 22.33 10.03 12.09
CA LEU A 231 23.77 9.85 12.36
C LEU A 231 24.31 11.01 13.20
N VAL A 232 23.92 12.24 12.87
CA VAL A 232 24.30 13.43 13.68
C VAL A 232 23.74 13.35 15.10
N GLN A 233 22.55 12.76 15.29
CA GLN A 233 21.99 12.57 16.63
C GLN A 233 22.76 11.47 17.41
N LEU A 234 23.22 10.44 16.74
CA LEU A 234 23.99 9.36 17.37
C LEU A 234 25.40 9.80 17.81
N GLU A 235 25.93 10.89 17.26
CA GLU A 235 27.16 11.53 17.76
C GLU A 235 26.95 12.24 19.10
N LYS A 236 25.70 12.70 19.36
CA LYS A 236 25.35 13.45 20.57
C LYS A 236 24.74 12.59 21.67
N TYR A 237 24.01 11.57 21.29
CA TYR A 237 23.24 10.71 22.19
C TYR A 237 23.57 9.24 21.93
N SER A 238 23.48 8.41 22.96
CA SER A 238 23.59 6.96 22.76
C SER A 238 22.45 6.44 21.87
N SER A 239 22.70 5.31 21.19
CA SER A 239 21.67 4.65 20.37
C SER A 239 20.42 4.29 21.17
N ASP A 240 20.57 3.90 22.45
CA ASP A 240 19.46 3.55 23.31
C ASP A 240 18.62 4.77 23.70
N THR A 241 19.27 5.91 23.99
CA THR A 241 18.58 7.18 24.26
C THR A 241 17.78 7.63 23.03
N PHE A 242 18.38 7.57 21.85
CA PHE A 242 17.71 7.97 20.61
C PHE A 242 16.53 7.03 20.27
N ARG A 243 16.71 5.73 20.41
CA ARG A 243 15.63 4.73 20.20
C ARG A 243 14.48 4.94 21.20
N TYR A 244 14.79 5.14 22.47
CA TYR A 244 13.78 5.41 23.50
C TYR A 244 12.98 6.68 23.18
N TYR A 245 13.65 7.75 22.77
CA TYR A 245 12.99 8.99 22.34
C TYR A 245 12.00 8.75 21.19
N LEU A 246 12.41 8.03 20.15
CA LEU A 246 11.53 7.70 19.03
C LEU A 246 10.34 6.84 19.44
N MET A 247 10.56 5.85 20.30
CA MET A 247 9.48 4.99 20.80
C MET A 247 8.47 5.77 21.64
N ARG A 248 8.92 6.71 22.45
CA ARG A 248 8.06 7.54 23.27
C ARG A 248 7.29 8.61 22.51
N GLY A 249 7.90 9.18 21.48
CA GLY A 249 7.35 10.30 20.71
C GLY A 249 6.59 9.89 19.45
N GLY A 250 6.70 8.65 19.02
CA GLY A 250 6.16 8.16 17.75
C GLY A 250 4.73 7.60 17.80
N VAL A 251 4.06 7.66 18.94
CA VAL A 251 2.71 7.07 19.16
C VAL A 251 1.65 8.15 19.15
#